data_e4ea9e800e8496e91af5116aaafda2c7
#
_entry.id   e4ea9e800e8496e91af5116aaafda2c7
#
_cell.length_a   1.000
_cell.length_b   1.000
_cell.length_c   1.000
_cell.angle_alpha   90.00
_cell.angle_beta   90.00
_cell.angle_gamma   90.00
#
_symmetry.space_group_name_H-M   'P 1'
#
loop_
_entity.id
_entity.type
_entity.pdbx_description
1 polymer ?
#
loop_
_entity_poly.entity_id
_entity_poly.type
_entity_poly.pdbx_seq_one_letter_code
_entity_poly.pdbx_strand_id
1 'polypeptide(L)'
;MQTLLHNATFFTGRELVSDSSLLTHDGIIDGFASRHAIPEDAQLIDCRGLIVAAGLIDLQIAGSGGYLFSATPDAKALQGITRAITGTGTAGFLIAMPTNTMDVYREAFRTIRENPHPSVLGLHLEGPYISQARRGAHARELIRKPSLEDLSSLLEEGGDVIRMMTVAPEVCSPEIISLIRDHGITVSAGHSNASFREASDGFRNGIESTTHLFNAMSPMHHRDPGLPGAAFNSDRACASIIADGIHVDYSMLAVAKKVMNERLFLVSDAVEENDRGEYRHVRQQDRFTLPDGTLSGSSLTLIDAVRNCVRHAGIDKYEALRMASFYPAQLIRASDRGVIAPGARADLIVLNDDLDLEGIFTGGSMKFRKA
;
A
#
# COMPACT_ATOMS: atom_id res chain seq x y z
N MET A 1 4.97 13.12 -26.17
CA MET A 1 6.28 13.80 -25.96
C MET A 1 7.29 12.76 -25.51
N GLN A 2 8.41 12.66 -26.22
CA GLN A 2 9.50 11.77 -25.82
C GLN A 2 10.37 12.40 -24.73
N THR A 3 10.75 11.60 -23.74
CA THR A 3 11.67 12.03 -22.68
C THR A 3 12.73 10.96 -22.50
N LEU A 4 13.98 11.38 -22.35
CA LEU A 4 15.13 10.50 -22.12
C LEU A 4 15.76 10.85 -20.76
N LEU A 5 15.68 9.91 -19.82
CA LEU A 5 16.43 9.98 -18.57
C LEU A 5 17.78 9.31 -18.77
N HIS A 6 18.87 10.00 -18.43
CA HIS A 6 20.22 9.50 -18.68
C HIS A 6 21.19 9.74 -17.51
N ASN A 7 22.36 9.11 -17.56
CA ASN A 7 23.43 9.20 -16.55
C ASN A 7 23.01 8.69 -15.16
N ALA A 8 22.01 7.82 -15.06
CA ALA A 8 21.53 7.24 -13.81
C ALA A 8 21.91 5.78 -13.66
N THR A 9 21.78 5.28 -12.44
CA THR A 9 21.58 3.86 -12.18
C THR A 9 20.08 3.58 -12.13
N PHE A 10 19.58 2.77 -13.04
CA PHE A 10 18.16 2.42 -13.09
C PHE A 10 17.93 1.12 -12.32
N PHE A 11 17.05 1.16 -11.34
CA PHE A 11 16.57 -0.02 -10.66
C PHE A 11 15.23 -0.45 -11.25
N THR A 12 15.22 -1.55 -12.00
CA THR A 12 14.03 -2.01 -12.74
C THR A 12 12.96 -2.64 -11.86
N GLY A 13 13.24 -2.85 -10.57
CA GLY A 13 12.48 -3.70 -9.66
C GLY A 13 13.03 -5.14 -9.61
N ARG A 14 13.86 -5.52 -10.58
CA ARG A 14 14.50 -6.85 -10.64
C ARG A 14 16.03 -6.75 -10.65
N GLU A 15 16.58 -5.87 -11.45
CA GLU A 15 18.02 -5.72 -11.69
C GLU A 15 18.43 -4.25 -11.78
N LEU A 16 19.71 -4.01 -11.74
CA LEU A 16 20.32 -2.71 -11.94
C LEU A 16 20.78 -2.59 -13.40
N VAL A 17 20.43 -1.49 -14.03
CA VAL A 17 20.86 -1.14 -15.38
C VAL A 17 21.65 0.15 -15.30
N SER A 18 22.92 0.09 -15.74
CA SER A 18 23.82 1.24 -15.84
C SER A 18 24.25 1.42 -17.29
N ASP A 19 24.91 2.53 -17.60
CA ASP A 19 25.40 2.86 -18.94
C ASP A 19 24.37 2.83 -20.08
N SER A 20 23.11 3.05 -19.69
CA SER A 20 21.95 3.10 -20.58
C SER A 20 21.15 4.39 -20.33
N SER A 21 20.24 4.69 -21.23
CA SER A 21 19.25 5.76 -21.06
C SER A 21 17.86 5.15 -21.10
N LEU A 22 16.95 5.66 -20.26
CA LEU A 22 15.55 5.23 -20.24
C LEU A 22 14.72 6.15 -21.13
N LEU A 23 14.11 5.58 -22.16
CA LEU A 23 13.23 6.29 -23.10
C LEU A 23 11.78 6.11 -22.66
N THR A 24 11.04 7.22 -22.64
CA THR A 24 9.58 7.23 -22.37
C THR A 24 8.86 8.04 -23.41
N HIS A 25 7.64 7.64 -23.75
CA HIS A 25 6.78 8.34 -24.68
C HIS A 25 5.36 8.46 -24.10
N ASP A 26 4.85 9.69 -24.01
CA ASP A 26 3.51 10.01 -23.48
C ASP A 26 3.18 9.31 -22.13
N GLY A 27 4.16 9.26 -21.24
CA GLY A 27 4.01 8.67 -19.90
C GLY A 27 4.12 7.17 -19.83
N ILE A 28 4.53 6.50 -20.92
CA ILE A 28 4.80 5.07 -20.99
C ILE A 28 6.29 4.84 -21.23
N ILE A 29 6.83 3.80 -20.65
CA ILE A 29 8.21 3.37 -20.83
C ILE A 29 8.33 2.62 -22.15
N ASP A 30 9.17 3.13 -23.07
CA ASP A 30 9.51 2.44 -24.30
C ASP A 30 10.59 1.36 -24.07
N GLY A 31 11.53 1.66 -23.16
CA GLY A 31 12.64 0.75 -22.82
C GLY A 31 13.96 1.47 -22.66
N PHE A 32 15.03 0.67 -22.59
CA PHE A 32 16.38 1.17 -22.51
C PHE A 32 16.99 1.36 -23.92
N ALA A 33 17.61 2.53 -24.12
CA ALA A 33 18.36 2.85 -25.31
C ALA A 33 19.86 2.92 -24.99
N SER A 34 20.69 2.72 -26.00
CA SER A 34 22.13 2.97 -25.87
C SER A 34 22.36 4.43 -25.44
N ARG A 35 23.34 4.63 -24.55
CA ARG A 35 23.75 5.97 -24.05
C ARG A 35 23.97 7.01 -25.16
N HIS A 36 24.29 6.58 -26.37
CA HIS A 36 24.57 7.43 -27.52
C HIS A 36 23.39 7.57 -28.49
N ALA A 37 22.33 6.82 -28.30
CA ALA A 37 21.12 6.90 -29.14
C ALA A 37 20.14 7.89 -28.54
N ILE A 38 20.39 9.18 -28.76
CA ILE A 38 19.50 10.27 -28.29
C ILE A 38 18.59 10.68 -29.46
N PRO A 39 17.27 10.56 -29.35
CA PRO A 39 16.35 11.09 -30.35
C PRO A 39 16.47 12.61 -30.44
N GLU A 40 16.41 13.19 -31.65
CA GLU A 40 16.65 14.64 -31.88
C GLU A 40 15.67 15.53 -31.11
N ASP A 41 14.41 15.10 -30.93
CA ASP A 41 13.34 15.87 -30.33
C ASP A 41 13.01 15.43 -28.87
N ALA A 42 13.83 14.60 -28.22
CA ALA A 42 13.56 14.14 -26.87
C ALA A 42 13.96 15.19 -25.82
N GLN A 43 13.09 15.38 -24.83
CA GLN A 43 13.47 16.12 -23.61
C GLN A 43 14.51 15.30 -22.83
N LEU A 44 15.68 15.89 -22.57
CA LEU A 44 16.73 15.24 -21.82
C LEU A 44 16.64 15.58 -20.34
N ILE A 45 16.71 14.55 -19.49
CA ILE A 45 16.75 14.68 -18.02
C ILE A 45 18.05 14.01 -17.53
N ASP A 46 19.00 14.82 -17.10
CA ASP A 46 20.26 14.35 -16.52
C ASP A 46 20.02 13.93 -15.06
N CYS A 47 20.22 12.65 -14.78
CA CYS A 47 20.10 12.04 -13.45
C CYS A 47 21.48 11.55 -12.93
N ARG A 48 22.56 12.27 -13.24
CA ARG A 48 23.93 11.87 -12.92
C ARG A 48 24.15 11.64 -11.42
N GLY A 49 24.65 10.45 -11.10
CA GLY A 49 24.93 10.03 -9.72
C GLY A 49 23.66 9.70 -8.92
N LEU A 50 22.51 9.57 -9.57
CA LEU A 50 21.24 9.29 -8.93
C LEU A 50 20.74 7.88 -9.31
N ILE A 51 19.84 7.37 -8.49
CA ILE A 51 19.10 6.13 -8.72
C ILE A 51 17.72 6.50 -9.26
N VAL A 52 17.32 5.92 -10.38
CA VAL A 52 15.96 6.01 -10.90
C VAL A 52 15.26 4.68 -10.65
N ALA A 53 14.14 4.71 -9.96
CA ALA A 53 13.34 3.53 -9.64
C ALA A 53 11.86 3.78 -9.98
N ALA A 54 11.07 2.71 -10.03
CA ALA A 54 9.61 2.82 -10.16
C ALA A 54 9.03 3.56 -8.96
N GLY A 55 8.00 4.36 -9.19
CA GLY A 55 7.24 5.04 -8.15
C GLY A 55 6.64 4.05 -7.15
N LEU A 56 6.56 4.47 -5.89
CA LEU A 56 6.12 3.63 -4.78
C LEU A 56 4.61 3.35 -4.86
N ILE A 57 4.17 2.25 -4.27
CA ILE A 57 2.78 1.80 -4.24
C ILE A 57 2.38 1.48 -2.81
N ASP A 58 1.38 2.18 -2.29
CA ASP A 58 0.88 2.01 -0.94
C ASP A 58 -0.54 1.46 -0.95
N LEU A 59 -0.73 0.29 -0.37
CA LEU A 59 -2.04 -0.38 -0.37
C LEU A 59 -2.92 -0.02 0.85
N GLN A 60 -2.46 0.92 1.70
CA GLN A 60 -3.22 1.29 2.90
C GLN A 60 -2.91 2.72 3.33
N ILE A 61 -3.72 3.68 2.85
CA ILE A 61 -3.66 5.10 3.23
C ILE A 61 -5.08 5.58 3.55
N ALA A 62 -5.37 5.91 4.80
CA ALA A 62 -6.68 6.44 5.19
C ALA A 62 -6.74 7.97 5.14
N GLY A 63 -5.60 8.66 5.31
CA GLY A 63 -5.55 10.11 5.30
C GLY A 63 -4.16 10.68 5.08
N SER A 64 -4.10 11.90 4.60
CA SER A 64 -2.88 12.70 4.43
C SER A 64 -3.22 14.14 4.03
N GLY A 65 -2.28 15.07 4.26
CA GLY A 65 -2.41 16.46 3.78
C GLY A 65 -3.55 17.23 4.41
N GLY A 66 -3.92 16.93 5.65
CA GLY A 66 -5.00 17.56 6.40
C GLY A 66 -6.38 16.94 6.13
N TYR A 67 -6.45 15.77 5.49
CA TYR A 67 -7.70 15.09 5.16
C TYR A 67 -7.69 13.63 5.64
N LEU A 68 -8.76 13.23 6.32
CA LEU A 68 -9.09 11.83 6.61
C LEU A 68 -10.27 11.44 5.72
N PHE A 69 -10.07 10.51 4.77
CA PHE A 69 -11.08 10.21 3.75
C PHE A 69 -12.35 9.62 4.33
N SER A 70 -12.24 8.75 5.34
CA SER A 70 -13.40 8.14 6.00
C SER A 70 -14.28 9.14 6.78
N ALA A 71 -13.74 10.30 7.15
CA ALA A 71 -14.50 11.36 7.81
C ALA A 71 -15.25 12.26 6.80
N THR A 72 -14.69 12.44 5.61
CA THR A 72 -15.27 13.26 4.55
C THR A 72 -14.87 12.67 3.20
N PRO A 73 -15.58 11.64 2.70
CA PRO A 73 -15.23 10.95 1.46
C PRO A 73 -15.68 11.72 0.21
N ASP A 74 -15.19 12.96 0.05
CA ASP A 74 -15.52 13.85 -1.05
C ASP A 74 -14.32 14.09 -2.00
N ALA A 75 -14.60 14.73 -3.15
CA ALA A 75 -13.61 15.06 -4.16
C ALA A 75 -12.46 15.93 -3.62
N LYS A 76 -12.74 16.82 -2.68
CA LYS A 76 -11.73 17.72 -2.09
C LYS A 76 -10.75 16.94 -1.22
N ALA A 77 -11.26 16.04 -0.38
CA ALA A 77 -10.43 15.18 0.45
C ALA A 77 -9.57 14.26 -0.43
N LEU A 78 -10.17 13.62 -1.46
CA LEU A 78 -9.46 12.76 -2.39
C LEU A 78 -8.32 13.51 -3.11
N GLN A 79 -8.58 14.71 -3.61
CA GLN A 79 -7.56 15.55 -4.28
C GLN A 79 -6.46 15.99 -3.31
N GLY A 80 -6.82 16.37 -2.08
CA GLY A 80 -5.87 16.76 -1.03
C GLY A 80 -4.91 15.64 -0.67
N ILE A 81 -5.46 14.45 -0.38
CA ILE A 81 -4.70 13.23 -0.10
C ILE A 81 -3.80 12.87 -1.29
N THR A 82 -4.38 12.84 -2.51
CA THR A 82 -3.63 12.50 -3.72
C THR A 82 -2.43 13.42 -3.93
N ARG A 83 -2.61 14.72 -3.76
CA ARG A 83 -1.52 15.70 -3.89
C ARG A 83 -0.42 15.48 -2.84
N ALA A 84 -0.79 15.28 -1.59
CA ALA A 84 0.15 15.05 -0.51
C ALA A 84 0.96 13.77 -0.74
N ILE A 85 0.29 12.67 -1.05
CA ILE A 85 0.92 11.35 -1.21
C ILE A 85 1.81 11.28 -2.46
N THR A 86 1.33 11.81 -3.60
CA THR A 86 2.16 11.81 -4.82
C THR A 86 3.40 12.70 -4.68
N GLY A 87 3.35 13.73 -3.85
CA GLY A 87 4.50 14.57 -3.50
C GLY A 87 5.59 13.85 -2.69
N THR A 88 5.32 12.66 -2.15
CA THR A 88 6.30 11.83 -1.42
C THR A 88 6.90 10.69 -2.25
N GLY A 89 6.63 10.65 -3.57
CA GLY A 89 7.13 9.61 -4.47
C GLY A 89 6.23 8.36 -4.55
N THR A 90 5.07 8.36 -3.89
CA THR A 90 4.07 7.30 -4.02
C THR A 90 3.24 7.55 -5.27
N ALA A 91 3.44 6.72 -6.30
CA ALA A 91 2.81 6.86 -7.62
C ALA A 91 1.46 6.14 -7.74
N GLY A 92 1.19 5.20 -6.85
CA GLY A 92 -0.08 4.47 -6.80
C GLY A 92 -0.47 4.12 -5.37
N PHE A 93 -1.77 4.24 -5.05
CA PHE A 93 -2.22 3.88 -3.71
C PHE A 93 -3.69 3.46 -3.67
N LEU A 94 -4.04 2.70 -2.65
CA LEU A 94 -5.41 2.41 -2.26
C LEU A 94 -5.82 3.33 -1.11
N ILE A 95 -7.00 3.94 -1.22
CA ILE A 95 -7.62 4.64 -0.09
C ILE A 95 -8.19 3.59 0.86
N ALA A 96 -7.66 3.55 2.09
CA ALA A 96 -8.17 2.68 3.13
C ALA A 96 -9.44 3.27 3.76
N MET A 97 -10.47 2.45 3.79
CA MET A 97 -11.75 2.77 4.41
C MET A 97 -11.96 1.82 5.59
N PRO A 98 -11.83 2.30 6.84
CA PRO A 98 -12.14 1.48 7.99
C PRO A 98 -13.63 1.15 8.03
N THR A 99 -13.99 0.14 8.84
CA THR A 99 -15.38 -0.24 9.10
C THR A 99 -16.29 0.97 9.28
N ASN A 100 -17.30 1.11 8.43
CA ASN A 100 -18.17 2.31 8.42
C ASN A 100 -19.62 1.98 8.10
N THR A 101 -20.48 2.99 8.15
CA THR A 101 -21.87 2.88 7.68
C THR A 101 -21.92 2.70 6.17
N MET A 102 -23.00 2.10 5.66
CA MET A 102 -23.19 1.96 4.20
C MET A 102 -23.28 3.31 3.49
N ASP A 103 -23.81 4.34 4.14
CA ASP A 103 -23.91 5.67 3.53
C ASP A 103 -22.54 6.29 3.29
N VAL A 104 -21.59 6.13 4.23
CA VAL A 104 -20.20 6.56 4.07
C VAL A 104 -19.50 5.74 2.98
N TYR A 105 -19.73 4.42 2.90
CA TYR A 105 -19.20 3.59 1.83
C TYR A 105 -19.74 4.00 0.46
N ARG A 106 -21.05 4.24 0.32
CA ARG A 106 -21.68 4.72 -0.92
C ARG A 106 -21.09 6.03 -1.40
N GLU A 107 -20.87 6.96 -0.47
CA GLU A 107 -20.23 8.25 -0.77
C GLU A 107 -18.80 8.03 -1.25
N ALA A 108 -18.03 7.17 -0.60
CA ALA A 108 -16.66 6.82 -1.01
C ALA A 108 -16.67 6.17 -2.41
N PHE A 109 -17.54 5.21 -2.68
CA PHE A 109 -17.65 4.56 -4.00
C PHE A 109 -17.95 5.57 -5.10
N ARG A 110 -18.93 6.45 -4.85
CA ARG A 110 -19.31 7.53 -5.78
C ARG A 110 -18.12 8.45 -6.03
N THR A 111 -17.45 8.91 -4.97
CA THR A 111 -16.31 9.84 -5.08
C THR A 111 -15.19 9.27 -5.91
N ILE A 112 -14.82 7.99 -5.70
CA ILE A 112 -13.76 7.34 -6.49
C ILE A 112 -14.15 7.23 -7.97
N ARG A 113 -15.40 6.87 -8.28
CA ARG A 113 -15.87 6.77 -9.68
C ARG A 113 -15.90 8.11 -10.40
N GLU A 114 -16.38 9.14 -9.73
CA GLU A 114 -16.60 10.47 -10.33
C GLU A 114 -15.29 11.27 -10.44
N ASN A 115 -14.25 10.89 -9.68
CA ASN A 115 -12.98 11.62 -9.64
C ASN A 115 -11.78 10.69 -9.94
N PRO A 116 -11.71 10.10 -11.14
CA PRO A 116 -10.64 9.20 -11.51
C PRO A 116 -9.29 9.94 -11.51
N HIS A 117 -8.29 9.34 -10.88
CA HIS A 117 -6.92 9.82 -10.90
C HIS A 117 -5.95 8.65 -11.08
N PRO A 118 -4.93 8.76 -11.93
CA PRO A 118 -4.04 7.63 -12.25
C PRO A 118 -3.29 7.05 -11.05
N SER A 119 -3.10 7.83 -9.99
CA SER A 119 -2.46 7.35 -8.76
C SER A 119 -3.45 6.71 -7.76
N VAL A 120 -4.75 6.93 -7.90
CA VAL A 120 -5.78 6.32 -7.05
C VAL A 120 -6.18 5.00 -7.69
N LEU A 121 -5.71 3.89 -7.12
CA LEU A 121 -5.92 2.55 -7.67
C LEU A 121 -7.28 1.96 -7.29
N GLY A 122 -7.95 2.55 -6.31
CA GLY A 122 -9.24 2.13 -5.78
C GLY A 122 -9.27 2.18 -4.26
N LEU A 123 -10.17 1.41 -3.68
CA LEU A 123 -10.38 1.33 -2.25
C LEU A 123 -9.80 0.03 -1.66
N HIS A 124 -9.28 0.15 -0.45
CA HIS A 124 -9.04 -0.95 0.46
C HIS A 124 -10.09 -0.87 1.58
N LEU A 125 -11.08 -1.74 1.58
CA LEU A 125 -12.02 -1.82 2.70
C LEU A 125 -11.39 -2.60 3.85
N GLU A 126 -11.13 -1.93 4.95
CA GLU A 126 -10.65 -2.54 6.18
C GLU A 126 -11.84 -2.91 7.07
N GLY A 127 -12.33 -4.11 6.91
CA GLY A 127 -13.62 -4.57 7.39
C GLY A 127 -14.74 -4.40 6.35
N PRO A 128 -16.02 -4.47 6.76
CA PRO A 128 -16.57 -4.48 8.13
C PRO A 128 -16.59 -5.87 8.80
N TYR A 129 -16.11 -6.93 8.14
CA TYR A 129 -16.18 -8.31 8.61
C TYR A 129 -14.89 -8.70 9.37
N ILE A 130 -14.68 -8.02 10.50
CA ILE A 130 -13.49 -8.16 11.36
C ILE A 130 -13.88 -8.66 12.75
N SER A 131 -12.87 -9.08 13.53
CA SER A 131 -13.06 -9.57 14.89
C SER A 131 -13.27 -8.43 15.89
N GLN A 132 -14.35 -8.46 16.65
CA GLN A 132 -14.56 -7.51 17.74
C GLN A 132 -13.44 -7.57 18.79
N ALA A 133 -12.83 -8.75 19.00
CA ALA A 133 -11.76 -8.95 19.96
C ALA A 133 -10.44 -8.28 19.52
N ARG A 134 -10.27 -8.04 18.21
CA ARG A 134 -9.08 -7.42 17.62
C ARG A 134 -9.42 -6.20 16.76
N ARG A 135 -10.47 -5.49 17.13
CA ARG A 135 -10.96 -4.35 16.39
C ARG A 135 -9.95 -3.20 16.25
N GLY A 136 -8.96 -3.11 17.13
CA GLY A 136 -8.05 -1.96 17.15
C GLY A 136 -8.83 -0.64 17.31
N ALA A 137 -8.58 0.29 16.41
CA ALA A 137 -9.25 1.60 16.37
C ALA A 137 -10.65 1.58 15.75
N HIS A 138 -11.13 0.46 15.20
CA HIS A 138 -12.45 0.40 14.57
C HIS A 138 -13.59 0.56 15.57
N ALA A 139 -14.63 1.31 15.17
CA ALA A 139 -15.83 1.50 15.94
C ALA A 139 -16.59 0.16 16.09
N ARG A 140 -16.78 -0.28 17.33
CA ARG A 140 -17.30 -1.61 17.67
C ARG A 140 -18.70 -1.86 17.08
N GLU A 141 -19.53 -0.84 17.13
CA GLU A 141 -20.93 -0.85 16.69
C GLU A 141 -21.08 -0.96 15.17
N LEU A 142 -20.03 -0.65 14.41
CA LEU A 142 -20.02 -0.73 12.95
C LEU A 142 -19.50 -2.06 12.43
N ILE A 143 -18.93 -2.91 13.29
CA ILE A 143 -18.47 -4.24 12.91
C ILE A 143 -19.67 -5.13 12.63
N ARG A 144 -19.69 -5.73 11.43
CA ARG A 144 -20.81 -6.54 10.96
C ARG A 144 -20.45 -8.03 10.95
N LYS A 145 -21.46 -8.85 11.22
CA LYS A 145 -21.35 -10.29 10.97
C LYS A 145 -21.51 -10.54 9.47
N PRO A 146 -20.58 -11.24 8.81
CA PRO A 146 -20.72 -11.49 7.37
C PRO A 146 -21.92 -12.40 7.06
N SER A 147 -22.64 -12.07 6.00
CA SER A 147 -23.58 -12.96 5.33
C SER A 147 -23.42 -12.79 3.82
N LEU A 148 -23.83 -13.80 3.03
CA LEU A 148 -23.76 -13.70 1.56
C LEU A 148 -24.63 -12.56 1.04
N GLU A 149 -25.80 -12.34 1.64
CA GLU A 149 -26.72 -11.26 1.25
C GLU A 149 -26.11 -9.88 1.51
N ASP A 150 -25.56 -9.64 2.71
CA ASP A 150 -24.94 -8.35 3.08
C ASP A 150 -23.71 -8.08 2.22
N LEU A 151 -22.87 -9.10 1.98
CA LEU A 151 -21.70 -8.97 1.13
C LEU A 151 -22.07 -8.75 -0.35
N SER A 152 -23.05 -9.49 -0.89
CA SER A 152 -23.51 -9.29 -2.26
C SER A 152 -24.00 -7.86 -2.48
N SER A 153 -24.80 -7.33 -1.56
CA SER A 153 -25.27 -5.93 -1.62
C SER A 153 -24.10 -4.94 -1.61
N LEU A 154 -23.10 -5.15 -0.75
CA LEU A 154 -21.90 -4.30 -0.70
C LEU A 154 -21.13 -4.34 -2.02
N LEU A 155 -20.96 -5.53 -2.60
CA LEU A 155 -20.20 -5.73 -3.84
C LEU A 155 -20.95 -5.24 -5.08
N GLU A 156 -22.28 -5.35 -5.11
CA GLU A 156 -23.11 -4.75 -6.16
C GLU A 156 -22.96 -3.22 -6.20
N GLU A 157 -22.83 -2.59 -5.04
CA GLU A 157 -22.68 -1.14 -4.94
C GLU A 157 -21.24 -0.65 -5.18
N GLY A 158 -20.23 -1.40 -4.77
CA GLY A 158 -18.84 -0.93 -4.72
C GLY A 158 -17.78 -1.83 -5.34
N GLY A 159 -18.13 -3.03 -5.83
CA GLY A 159 -17.16 -4.02 -6.28
C GLY A 159 -16.23 -3.57 -7.41
N ASP A 160 -16.66 -2.61 -8.23
CA ASP A 160 -15.87 -2.04 -9.32
C ASP A 160 -14.73 -1.11 -8.85
N VAL A 161 -14.86 -0.51 -7.66
CA VAL A 161 -13.85 0.41 -7.08
C VAL A 161 -13.07 -0.21 -5.92
N ILE A 162 -13.56 -1.31 -5.33
CA ILE A 162 -12.85 -2.03 -4.28
C ILE A 162 -11.76 -2.90 -4.93
N ARG A 163 -10.52 -2.77 -4.47
CA ARG A 163 -9.37 -3.56 -4.94
C ARG A 163 -8.83 -4.51 -3.90
N MET A 164 -9.05 -4.19 -2.63
CA MET A 164 -8.60 -5.00 -1.50
C MET A 164 -9.64 -4.97 -0.39
N MET A 165 -9.79 -6.07 0.33
CA MET A 165 -10.68 -6.15 1.47
C MET A 165 -10.02 -6.92 2.60
N THR A 166 -9.95 -6.29 3.79
CA THR A 166 -9.46 -6.93 5.01
C THR A 166 -10.62 -7.56 5.76
N VAL A 167 -10.47 -8.83 6.07
CA VAL A 167 -11.45 -9.64 6.82
C VAL A 167 -10.76 -10.46 7.91
N ALA A 168 -11.51 -10.86 8.93
CA ALA A 168 -11.03 -11.81 9.94
C ALA A 168 -11.39 -13.24 9.51
N PRO A 169 -10.40 -14.13 9.30
CA PRO A 169 -10.65 -15.50 8.82
C PRO A 169 -11.63 -16.30 9.67
N GLU A 170 -11.59 -16.11 11.00
CA GLU A 170 -12.45 -16.83 11.96
C GLU A 170 -13.92 -16.42 11.92
N VAL A 171 -14.24 -15.27 11.29
CA VAL A 171 -15.64 -14.83 11.16
C VAL A 171 -16.21 -15.00 9.75
N CYS A 172 -15.34 -15.25 8.76
CA CYS A 172 -15.73 -15.39 7.36
C CYS A 172 -15.72 -16.85 6.91
N SER A 173 -16.83 -17.33 6.37
CA SER A 173 -16.89 -18.66 5.77
C SER A 173 -16.11 -18.71 4.44
N PRO A 174 -15.74 -19.93 3.94
CA PRO A 174 -15.09 -20.07 2.63
C PRO A 174 -15.89 -19.43 1.48
N GLU A 175 -17.22 -19.47 1.55
CA GLU A 175 -18.13 -18.91 0.54
C GLU A 175 -18.03 -17.36 0.52
N ILE A 176 -17.91 -16.72 1.69
CA ILE A 176 -17.68 -15.27 1.81
C ILE A 176 -16.35 -14.89 1.16
N ILE A 177 -15.28 -15.63 1.47
CA ILE A 177 -13.95 -15.39 0.90
C ILE A 177 -13.98 -15.58 -0.63
N SER A 178 -14.63 -16.64 -1.10
CA SER A 178 -14.78 -16.91 -2.54
C SER A 178 -15.53 -15.79 -3.25
N LEU A 179 -16.64 -15.33 -2.70
CA LEU A 179 -17.45 -14.26 -3.29
C LEU A 179 -16.66 -12.96 -3.46
N ILE A 180 -15.83 -12.57 -2.47
CA ILE A 180 -14.97 -11.39 -2.58
C ILE A 180 -13.96 -11.57 -3.72
N ARG A 181 -13.30 -12.73 -3.80
CA ARG A 181 -12.30 -13.06 -4.83
C ARG A 181 -12.89 -13.12 -6.24
N ASP A 182 -14.10 -13.65 -6.39
CA ASP A 182 -14.79 -13.77 -7.67
C ASP A 182 -15.10 -12.40 -8.29
N HIS A 183 -15.13 -11.34 -7.47
CA HIS A 183 -15.17 -9.94 -7.92
C HIS A 183 -13.79 -9.34 -8.24
N GLY A 184 -12.73 -10.17 -8.24
CA GLY A 184 -11.37 -9.71 -8.53
C GLY A 184 -10.70 -8.92 -7.41
N ILE A 185 -11.27 -8.93 -6.20
CA ILE A 185 -10.81 -8.22 -5.03
C ILE A 185 -9.78 -9.07 -4.28
N THR A 186 -8.64 -8.49 -3.95
CA THR A 186 -7.61 -9.13 -3.12
C THR A 186 -8.11 -9.25 -1.68
N VAL A 187 -8.14 -10.47 -1.13
CA VAL A 187 -8.57 -10.69 0.27
C VAL A 187 -7.36 -10.71 1.19
N SER A 188 -7.41 -9.92 2.24
CA SER A 188 -6.36 -9.84 3.27
C SER A 188 -6.91 -10.23 4.65
N ALA A 189 -6.13 -10.95 5.44
CA ALA A 189 -6.47 -11.26 6.83
C ALA A 189 -5.96 -10.15 7.76
N GLY A 190 -6.82 -9.59 8.56
CA GLY A 190 -6.47 -8.56 9.53
C GLY A 190 -7.57 -8.34 10.55
N HIS A 191 -7.28 -7.58 11.60
CA HIS A 191 -8.22 -7.35 12.70
C HIS A 191 -8.86 -8.66 13.18
N SER A 192 -8.01 -9.65 13.43
CA SER A 192 -8.40 -11.06 13.56
C SER A 192 -7.84 -11.67 14.83
N ASN A 193 -8.66 -12.41 15.53
CA ASN A 193 -8.26 -13.25 16.66
C ASN A 193 -8.13 -14.74 16.26
N ALA A 194 -7.97 -15.03 14.96
CA ALA A 194 -7.86 -16.37 14.43
C ALA A 194 -6.75 -17.16 15.12
N SER A 195 -7.02 -18.39 15.46
CA SER A 195 -6.01 -19.39 15.77
C SER A 195 -5.14 -19.67 14.53
N PHE A 196 -3.99 -20.29 14.73
CA PHE A 196 -3.14 -20.75 13.63
C PHE A 196 -3.91 -21.59 12.59
N ARG A 197 -4.82 -22.45 13.06
CA ARG A 197 -5.62 -23.33 12.19
C ARG A 197 -6.61 -22.53 11.35
N GLU A 198 -7.41 -21.66 11.98
CA GLU A 198 -8.39 -20.83 11.28
C GLU A 198 -7.73 -19.91 10.24
N ALA A 199 -6.60 -19.29 10.59
CA ALA A 199 -5.83 -18.47 9.66
C ALA A 199 -5.27 -19.29 8.48
N SER A 200 -4.71 -20.50 8.78
CA SER A 200 -4.21 -21.41 7.74
C SER A 200 -5.32 -21.91 6.82
N ASP A 201 -6.51 -22.17 7.35
CA ASP A 201 -7.70 -22.51 6.56
C ASP A 201 -8.11 -21.32 5.68
N GLY A 202 -8.09 -20.10 6.21
CA GLY A 202 -8.35 -18.87 5.45
C GLY A 202 -7.41 -18.71 4.25
N PHE A 203 -6.11 -18.93 4.43
CA PHE A 203 -5.14 -18.88 3.32
C PHE A 203 -5.38 -19.98 2.29
N ARG A 204 -5.74 -21.20 2.72
CA ARG A 204 -6.12 -22.29 1.79
C ARG A 204 -7.37 -21.96 1.00
N ASN A 205 -8.32 -21.25 1.61
CA ASN A 205 -9.58 -20.84 0.99
C ASN A 205 -9.45 -19.58 0.14
N GLY A 206 -8.25 -18.96 0.06
CA GLY A 206 -7.97 -17.91 -0.90
C GLY A 206 -7.74 -16.53 -0.33
N ILE A 207 -7.51 -16.39 0.96
CA ILE A 207 -6.91 -15.17 1.50
C ILE A 207 -5.47 -15.10 1.00
N GLU A 208 -5.09 -13.95 0.43
CA GLU A 208 -3.83 -13.79 -0.31
C GLU A 208 -2.76 -13.02 0.52
N SER A 209 -3.20 -12.28 1.54
CA SER A 209 -2.31 -11.42 2.33
C SER A 209 -2.72 -11.33 3.79
N THR A 210 -1.86 -10.70 4.62
CA THR A 210 -2.24 -10.16 5.93
C THR A 210 -2.05 -8.64 5.94
N THR A 211 -2.93 -7.93 6.63
CA THR A 211 -2.92 -6.49 6.79
C THR A 211 -2.09 -6.13 8.02
N HIS A 212 -1.14 -5.18 7.89
CA HIS A 212 -0.27 -4.64 8.96
C HIS A 212 0.17 -5.69 9.99
N LEU A 213 0.94 -6.67 9.50
CA LEU A 213 1.43 -7.83 10.27
C LEU A 213 1.80 -7.47 11.71
N PHE A 214 1.36 -8.28 12.69
CA PHE A 214 1.43 -8.14 14.14
C PHE A 214 0.42 -7.20 14.78
N ASN A 215 -0.13 -6.21 14.05
CA ASN A 215 -1.07 -5.24 14.60
C ASN A 215 -2.50 -5.76 14.53
N ALA A 216 -3.26 -5.55 15.60
CA ALA A 216 -4.65 -6.01 15.72
C ALA A 216 -4.86 -7.48 15.32
N MET A 217 -3.94 -8.37 15.70
CA MET A 217 -3.95 -9.81 15.42
C MET A 217 -3.89 -10.64 16.71
N SER A 218 -4.23 -11.93 16.62
CA SER A 218 -3.84 -12.92 17.64
C SER A 218 -2.32 -12.90 17.80
N PRO A 219 -1.77 -12.88 19.03
CA PRO A 219 -0.33 -12.78 19.24
C PRO A 219 0.38 -14.07 18.78
N MET A 220 1.62 -13.92 18.32
CA MET A 220 2.47 -15.06 18.01
C MET A 220 3.12 -15.60 19.28
N HIS A 221 2.74 -16.81 19.70
CA HIS A 221 3.31 -17.50 20.84
C HIS A 221 3.77 -18.91 20.43
N HIS A 222 4.81 -19.45 21.06
CA HIS A 222 5.44 -20.72 20.67
C HIS A 222 4.50 -21.94 20.75
N ARG A 223 3.42 -21.89 21.51
CA ARG A 223 2.37 -22.94 21.61
C ARG A 223 1.06 -22.54 20.94
N ASP A 224 0.89 -21.26 20.61
CA ASP A 224 -0.27 -20.71 19.93
C ASP A 224 0.20 -19.63 18.95
N PRO A 225 0.65 -20.03 17.74
CA PRO A 225 1.31 -19.10 16.81
C PRO A 225 0.39 -18.05 16.19
N GLY A 226 -0.91 -18.20 16.29
CA GLY A 226 -1.91 -17.26 15.81
C GLY A 226 -1.83 -16.98 14.31
N LEU A 227 -2.41 -15.86 13.90
CA LEU A 227 -2.39 -15.40 12.50
C LEU A 227 -0.97 -15.10 11.98
N PRO A 228 -0.07 -14.44 12.73
CA PRO A 228 1.29 -14.21 12.24
C PRO A 228 2.05 -15.52 11.98
N GLY A 229 1.91 -16.50 12.87
CA GLY A 229 2.53 -17.82 12.67
C GLY A 229 1.99 -18.56 11.46
N ALA A 230 0.69 -18.43 11.16
CA ALA A 230 0.08 -19.00 9.97
C ALA A 230 0.59 -18.32 8.68
N ALA A 231 0.75 -16.97 8.70
CA ALA A 231 1.32 -16.23 7.59
C ALA A 231 2.78 -16.64 7.31
N PHE A 232 3.58 -16.83 8.36
CA PHE A 232 4.96 -17.29 8.24
C PHE A 232 5.08 -18.70 7.66
N ASN A 233 4.14 -19.60 8.01
CA ASN A 233 4.10 -20.98 7.51
C ASN A 233 3.43 -21.12 6.13
N SER A 234 2.82 -20.10 5.61
CA SER A 234 2.23 -20.12 4.27
C SER A 234 3.30 -19.89 3.21
N ASP A 235 3.31 -20.69 2.14
CA ASP A 235 4.20 -20.48 0.99
C ASP A 235 3.70 -19.37 0.05
N ARG A 236 2.45 -18.91 0.20
CA ARG A 236 1.79 -18.01 -0.75
C ARG A 236 1.32 -16.70 -0.15
N ALA A 237 0.88 -16.72 1.11
CA ALA A 237 0.35 -15.52 1.74
C ALA A 237 1.43 -14.43 1.84
N CYS A 238 1.11 -13.26 1.31
CA CYS A 238 1.91 -12.06 1.52
C CYS A 238 1.57 -11.41 2.87
N ALA A 239 2.32 -10.40 3.28
CA ALA A 239 1.98 -9.60 4.44
C ALA A 239 2.41 -8.15 4.24
N SER A 240 1.53 -7.21 4.55
CA SER A 240 1.94 -5.82 4.71
C SER A 240 2.53 -5.57 6.10
N ILE A 241 3.45 -4.62 6.20
CA ILE A 241 4.07 -4.24 7.48
C ILE A 241 4.32 -2.74 7.52
N ILE A 242 4.14 -2.14 8.71
CA ILE A 242 4.38 -0.72 8.97
C ILE A 242 5.79 -0.59 9.56
N ALA A 243 6.69 0.06 8.83
CA ALA A 243 8.11 0.15 9.20
C ALA A 243 8.45 1.49 9.88
N ASP A 244 7.73 1.85 10.94
CA ASP A 244 7.92 3.10 11.69
C ASP A 244 8.68 2.93 13.02
N GLY A 245 8.95 1.69 13.45
CA GLY A 245 9.57 1.37 14.73
C GLY A 245 8.65 1.52 15.93
N ILE A 246 7.35 1.82 15.69
CA ILE A 246 6.32 2.05 16.70
C ILE A 246 5.26 0.95 16.65
N HIS A 247 4.66 0.75 15.47
CA HIS A 247 3.74 -0.35 15.20
C HIS A 247 4.46 -1.70 15.22
N VAL A 248 5.69 -1.73 14.73
CA VAL A 248 6.55 -2.92 14.73
C VAL A 248 7.98 -2.51 15.06
N ASP A 249 8.56 -3.13 16.08
CA ASP A 249 9.97 -2.98 16.41
C ASP A 249 10.83 -3.40 15.21
N TYR A 250 11.91 -2.67 14.92
CA TYR A 250 12.76 -2.93 13.77
C TYR A 250 13.42 -4.30 13.80
N SER A 251 13.67 -4.87 14.98
CA SER A 251 14.17 -6.24 15.10
C SER A 251 13.14 -7.27 14.63
N MET A 252 11.85 -7.02 14.90
CA MET A 252 10.75 -7.87 14.42
C MET A 252 10.49 -7.69 12.93
N LEU A 253 10.65 -6.48 12.39
CA LEU A 253 10.66 -6.25 10.94
C LEU A 253 11.76 -7.07 10.26
N ALA A 254 12.98 -7.07 10.80
CA ALA A 254 14.10 -7.87 10.29
C ALA A 254 13.82 -9.38 10.35
N VAL A 255 13.18 -9.87 11.42
CA VAL A 255 12.76 -11.28 11.54
C VAL A 255 11.68 -11.61 10.51
N ALA A 256 10.64 -10.78 10.40
CA ALA A 256 9.57 -10.97 9.42
C ALA A 256 10.14 -11.02 7.99
N LYS A 257 11.08 -10.12 7.65
CA LYS A 257 11.74 -10.11 6.34
C LYS A 257 12.51 -11.41 6.07
N LYS A 258 13.27 -11.90 7.02
CA LYS A 258 14.04 -13.16 6.89
C LYS A 258 13.13 -14.37 6.64
N VAL A 259 11.94 -14.40 7.25
CA VAL A 259 11.00 -15.53 7.11
C VAL A 259 10.16 -15.41 5.83
N MET A 260 9.68 -14.21 5.52
CA MET A 260 8.73 -14.01 4.43
C MET A 260 9.39 -13.69 3.08
N ASN A 261 10.63 -13.22 3.09
CA ASN A 261 11.36 -12.83 1.86
C ASN A 261 10.52 -11.88 0.98
N GLU A 262 10.27 -12.27 -0.28
CA GLU A 262 9.52 -11.49 -1.29
C GLU A 262 8.02 -11.35 -0.97
N ARG A 263 7.50 -12.08 0.00
CA ARG A 263 6.11 -12.02 0.43
C ARG A 263 5.83 -10.89 1.43
N LEU A 264 6.85 -10.19 1.93
CA LEU A 264 6.70 -9.05 2.83
C LEU A 264 6.77 -7.74 2.03
N PHE A 265 5.75 -6.88 2.17
CA PHE A 265 5.70 -5.57 1.53
C PHE A 265 5.36 -4.45 2.53
N LEU A 266 5.67 -3.22 2.15
CA LEU A 266 5.46 -2.04 3.01
C LEU A 266 4.10 -1.40 2.75
N VAL A 267 3.50 -0.91 3.81
CA VAL A 267 2.39 0.06 3.79
C VAL A 267 2.67 1.16 4.79
N SER A 268 2.12 2.34 4.56
CA SER A 268 2.22 3.41 5.55
C SER A 268 1.19 3.26 6.66
N ASP A 269 0.00 2.82 6.35
CA ASP A 269 -1.16 2.91 7.25
C ASP A 269 -1.36 4.33 7.76
N ALA A 270 -1.12 5.30 6.85
CA ALA A 270 -1.14 6.71 7.18
C ALA A 270 -2.57 7.20 7.41
N VAL A 271 -2.71 7.95 8.50
CA VAL A 271 -3.95 8.66 8.86
C VAL A 271 -3.68 10.15 8.99
N GLU A 272 -4.73 10.93 9.25
CA GLU A 272 -4.62 12.36 9.51
C GLU A 272 -5.41 12.73 10.77
N GLU A 273 -5.03 13.82 11.41
CA GLU A 273 -5.74 14.32 12.58
C GLU A 273 -7.20 14.62 12.25
N ASN A 274 -8.09 14.16 13.11
CA ASN A 274 -9.53 14.35 12.94
C ASN A 274 -10.24 14.34 14.29
N ASP A 275 -11.10 15.32 14.51
CA ASP A 275 -11.89 15.50 15.75
C ASP A 275 -13.36 15.14 15.55
N ARG A 276 -13.79 14.69 14.37
CA ARG A 276 -15.18 14.46 13.99
C ARG A 276 -15.45 12.98 13.68
N GLY A 277 -16.73 12.62 13.81
CA GLY A 277 -17.22 11.28 13.48
C GLY A 277 -16.66 10.19 14.42
N GLU A 278 -16.67 8.97 13.93
CA GLU A 278 -16.28 7.77 14.68
C GLU A 278 -14.76 7.65 14.84
N TYR A 279 -13.99 8.17 13.89
CA TYR A 279 -12.53 8.03 13.85
C TYR A 279 -11.86 9.34 14.25
N ARG A 280 -11.64 9.52 15.56
CA ARG A 280 -10.99 10.69 16.13
C ARG A 280 -9.51 10.39 16.35
N HIS A 281 -8.69 10.80 15.39
CA HIS A 281 -7.25 10.63 15.47
C HIS A 281 -6.60 11.85 16.11
N VAL A 282 -5.90 11.64 17.21
CA VAL A 282 -5.14 12.68 17.94
C VAL A 282 -3.67 12.51 17.58
N ARG A 283 -3.08 13.54 17.01
CA ARG A 283 -1.66 13.52 16.66
C ARG A 283 -0.80 13.60 17.91
N GLN A 284 0.08 12.64 18.08
CA GLN A 284 1.19 12.67 19.01
C GLN A 284 2.45 13.13 18.25
N GLN A 285 3.63 13.08 18.86
CA GLN A 285 4.86 13.53 18.19
C GLN A 285 5.15 12.75 16.90
N ASP A 286 5.03 11.41 16.94
CA ASP A 286 5.47 10.47 15.90
C ASP A 286 4.39 9.46 15.49
N ARG A 287 3.19 9.55 16.06
CA ARG A 287 2.09 8.59 15.86
C ARG A 287 0.73 9.23 16.01
N PHE A 288 -0.31 8.49 15.67
CA PHE A 288 -1.68 8.86 15.99
C PHE A 288 -2.28 7.88 17.00
N THR A 289 -3.13 8.41 17.87
CA THR A 289 -3.90 7.61 18.84
C THR A 289 -5.37 8.02 18.82
N LEU A 290 -6.24 7.12 19.24
CA LEU A 290 -7.58 7.51 19.67
C LEU A 290 -7.50 8.29 20.99
N PRO A 291 -8.57 8.99 21.41
CA PRO A 291 -8.61 9.71 22.69
C PRO A 291 -8.32 8.84 23.92
N ASP A 292 -8.55 7.53 23.85
CA ASP A 292 -8.25 6.56 24.92
C ASP A 292 -6.80 6.05 24.92
N GLY A 293 -5.96 6.56 24.00
CA GLY A 293 -4.56 6.18 23.84
C GLY A 293 -4.30 4.96 22.95
N THR A 294 -5.34 4.34 22.37
CA THR A 294 -5.18 3.25 21.42
C THR A 294 -4.45 3.75 20.16
N LEU A 295 -3.40 3.06 19.74
CA LEU A 295 -2.68 3.36 18.52
C LEU A 295 -3.63 3.24 17.30
N SER A 296 -3.64 4.23 16.40
CA SER A 296 -4.69 4.36 15.41
C SER A 296 -4.20 4.76 14.00
N GLY A 297 -3.05 4.25 13.61
CA GLY A 297 -2.41 4.53 12.34
C GLY A 297 -1.14 5.37 12.47
N SER A 298 -0.44 5.56 11.38
CA SER A 298 0.88 6.17 11.35
C SER A 298 0.89 7.57 10.72
N SER A 299 2.00 8.28 10.90
CA SER A 299 2.36 9.49 10.14
C SER A 299 3.45 9.20 9.08
N LEU A 300 3.68 7.93 8.78
CA LEU A 300 4.77 7.45 7.94
C LEU A 300 4.51 7.77 6.46
N THR A 301 5.52 8.23 5.75
CA THR A 301 5.51 8.15 4.29
C THR A 301 6.16 6.85 3.82
N LEU A 302 5.75 6.35 2.65
CA LEU A 302 6.30 5.08 2.17
C LEU A 302 7.80 5.16 1.87
N ILE A 303 8.32 6.33 1.47
CA ILE A 303 9.77 6.53 1.29
C ILE A 303 10.50 6.51 2.63
N ASP A 304 9.91 7.00 3.71
CA ASP A 304 10.50 6.90 5.05
C ASP A 304 10.46 5.44 5.55
N ALA A 305 9.42 4.68 5.23
CA ALA A 305 9.39 3.24 5.48
C ALA A 305 10.55 2.51 4.80
N VAL A 306 10.85 2.84 3.54
CA VAL A 306 12.00 2.31 2.79
C VAL A 306 13.32 2.66 3.50
N ARG A 307 13.51 3.93 3.89
CA ARG A 307 14.70 4.36 4.64
C ARG A 307 14.85 3.64 5.98
N ASN A 308 13.76 3.48 6.72
CA ASN A 308 13.76 2.79 8.01
C ASN A 308 14.13 1.31 7.85
N CYS A 309 13.67 0.63 6.80
CA CYS A 309 14.09 -0.73 6.47
C CYS A 309 15.61 -0.84 6.31
N VAL A 310 16.22 0.10 5.60
CA VAL A 310 17.66 0.11 5.35
C VAL A 310 18.43 0.48 6.63
N ARG A 311 18.06 1.58 7.27
CA ARG A 311 18.82 2.16 8.39
C ARG A 311 18.71 1.34 9.68
N HIS A 312 17.56 0.74 9.95
CA HIS A 312 17.24 0.15 11.25
C HIS A 312 17.05 -1.37 11.20
N ALA A 313 16.60 -1.93 10.06
CA ALA A 313 16.37 -3.36 9.93
C ALA A 313 17.43 -4.09 9.10
N GLY A 314 18.44 -3.36 8.54
CA GLY A 314 19.52 -3.92 7.75
C GLY A 314 19.07 -4.57 6.43
N ILE A 315 17.93 -4.14 5.90
CA ILE A 315 17.40 -4.62 4.61
C ILE A 315 18.15 -3.89 3.49
N ASP A 316 18.55 -4.62 2.45
CA ASP A 316 19.17 -4.02 1.26
C ASP A 316 18.25 -2.94 0.64
N LYS A 317 18.84 -1.84 0.16
CA LYS A 317 18.07 -0.69 -0.36
C LYS A 317 17.19 -1.03 -1.55
N TYR A 318 17.65 -1.90 -2.44
CA TYR A 318 16.88 -2.30 -3.62
C TYR A 318 15.77 -3.28 -3.24
N GLU A 319 16.01 -4.09 -2.22
CA GLU A 319 14.98 -4.94 -1.66
C GLU A 319 13.90 -4.12 -0.92
N ALA A 320 14.27 -3.11 -0.16
CA ALA A 320 13.31 -2.20 0.47
C ALA A 320 12.48 -1.43 -0.58
N LEU A 321 13.07 -1.04 -1.71
CA LEU A 321 12.34 -0.47 -2.84
C LEU A 321 11.37 -1.48 -3.47
N ARG A 322 11.75 -2.78 -3.64
CA ARG A 322 10.82 -3.83 -4.08
C ARG A 322 9.63 -3.99 -3.14
N MET A 323 9.89 -3.98 -1.83
CA MET A 323 8.84 -4.06 -0.81
C MET A 323 7.84 -2.90 -0.90
N ALA A 324 8.25 -1.74 -1.39
CA ALA A 324 7.41 -0.55 -1.52
C ALA A 324 6.87 -0.33 -2.95
N SER A 325 7.20 -1.16 -3.93
CA SER A 325 6.79 -0.94 -5.34
C SER A 325 6.36 -2.24 -6.01
N PHE A 326 7.28 -3.15 -6.26
CA PHE A 326 7.05 -4.35 -7.05
C PHE A 326 6.12 -5.34 -6.37
N TYR A 327 6.35 -5.67 -5.09
CA TYR A 327 5.54 -6.67 -4.38
C TYR A 327 4.09 -6.23 -4.17
N PRO A 328 3.79 -4.99 -3.71
CA PRO A 328 2.40 -4.54 -3.62
C PRO A 328 1.72 -4.45 -4.99
N ALA A 329 2.43 -4.06 -6.06
CA ALA A 329 1.88 -4.07 -7.41
C ALA A 329 1.47 -5.46 -7.86
N GLN A 330 2.32 -6.47 -7.63
CA GLN A 330 2.02 -7.86 -7.95
C GLN A 330 0.79 -8.38 -7.19
N LEU A 331 0.69 -8.08 -5.90
CA LEU A 331 -0.42 -8.54 -5.08
C LEU A 331 -1.78 -8.08 -5.62
N ILE A 332 -1.89 -6.82 -6.02
CA ILE A 332 -3.14 -6.26 -6.57
C ILE A 332 -3.25 -6.36 -8.10
N ARG A 333 -2.34 -7.10 -8.73
CA ARG A 333 -2.33 -7.35 -10.18
C ARG A 333 -2.20 -6.07 -11.04
N ALA A 334 -1.51 -5.04 -10.52
CA ALA A 334 -1.21 -3.80 -11.23
C ALA A 334 0.07 -3.96 -12.07
N SER A 335 -0.04 -4.66 -13.20
CA SER A 335 1.10 -5.06 -14.04
C SER A 335 1.79 -3.92 -14.78
N ASP A 336 1.14 -2.76 -14.87
CA ASP A 336 1.62 -1.56 -15.56
C ASP A 336 2.48 -0.64 -14.67
N ARG A 337 2.78 -1.02 -13.43
CA ARG A 337 3.51 -0.20 -12.45
C ARG A 337 4.34 -1.02 -11.46
N GLY A 338 5.14 -0.31 -10.65
CA GLY A 338 6.06 -0.96 -9.70
C GLY A 338 7.33 -1.53 -10.31
N VAL A 339 7.52 -1.35 -11.63
CA VAL A 339 8.68 -1.80 -12.42
C VAL A 339 9.07 -0.76 -13.46
N ILE A 340 10.34 -0.80 -13.90
CA ILE A 340 10.80 -0.15 -15.12
C ILE A 340 10.88 -1.22 -16.20
N ALA A 341 9.84 -1.28 -17.04
CA ALA A 341 9.75 -2.24 -18.13
C ALA A 341 8.99 -1.63 -19.33
N PRO A 342 9.26 -2.06 -20.57
CA PRO A 342 8.51 -1.60 -21.73
C PRO A 342 7.00 -1.81 -21.57
N GLY A 343 6.23 -0.78 -21.88
CA GLY A 343 4.77 -0.75 -21.73
C GLY A 343 4.28 -0.38 -20.32
N ALA A 344 5.14 -0.33 -19.33
CA ALA A 344 4.78 0.16 -18.00
C ALA A 344 4.66 1.70 -17.99
N ARG A 345 3.91 2.21 -17.02
CA ARG A 345 3.80 3.66 -16.79
C ARG A 345 5.15 4.23 -16.37
N ALA A 346 5.48 5.37 -16.94
CA ALA A 346 6.65 6.13 -16.56
C ALA A 346 6.37 7.00 -15.31
N ASP A 347 5.97 6.34 -14.22
CA ASP A 347 5.83 6.93 -12.89
C ASP A 347 7.07 6.51 -12.09
N LEU A 348 8.04 7.43 -11.93
CA LEU A 348 9.38 7.14 -11.43
C LEU A 348 9.75 8.07 -10.28
N ILE A 349 10.61 7.59 -9.41
CA ILE A 349 11.29 8.38 -8.39
C ILE A 349 12.78 8.45 -8.69
N VAL A 350 13.37 9.58 -8.39
CA VAL A 350 14.80 9.84 -8.53
C VAL A 350 15.36 10.05 -7.12
N LEU A 351 16.32 9.24 -6.73
CA LEU A 351 16.85 9.16 -5.37
C LEU A 351 18.36 9.36 -5.37
N ASN A 352 18.88 9.96 -4.29
CA ASN A 352 20.32 9.87 -4.00
C ASN A 352 20.66 8.54 -3.29
N ASP A 353 21.93 8.32 -2.96
CA ASP A 353 22.38 7.08 -2.29
C ASP A 353 21.81 6.91 -0.87
N ASP A 354 21.44 8.01 -0.20
CA ASP A 354 20.78 8.01 1.11
C ASP A 354 19.28 7.79 1.03
N LEU A 355 18.75 7.54 -0.19
CA LEU A 355 17.33 7.41 -0.52
C LEU A 355 16.52 8.69 -0.31
N ASP A 356 17.15 9.86 -0.32
CA ASP A 356 16.43 11.11 -0.36
C ASP A 356 15.83 11.34 -1.74
N LEU A 357 14.61 11.85 -1.74
CA LEU A 357 13.87 12.12 -2.96
C LEU A 357 14.41 13.39 -3.64
N GLU A 358 15.06 13.21 -4.77
CA GLU A 358 15.64 14.27 -5.59
C GLU A 358 14.72 14.66 -6.76
N GLY A 359 13.80 13.77 -7.14
CA GLY A 359 12.83 14.03 -8.19
C GLY A 359 11.69 13.06 -8.26
N ILE A 360 10.57 13.52 -8.84
CA ILE A 360 9.39 12.71 -9.15
C ILE A 360 9.06 12.93 -10.62
N PHE A 361 8.97 11.83 -11.36
CA PHE A 361 8.58 11.81 -12.75
C PHE A 361 7.26 11.06 -12.88
N THR A 362 6.22 11.70 -13.37
CA THR A 362 4.88 11.12 -13.46
C THR A 362 4.20 11.56 -14.75
N GLY A 363 3.56 10.60 -15.42
CA GLY A 363 2.83 10.86 -16.66
C GLY A 363 3.68 11.48 -17.76
N GLY A 364 4.94 11.07 -17.85
CA GLY A 364 5.85 11.50 -18.89
C GLY A 364 6.58 12.83 -18.63
N SER A 365 6.45 13.42 -17.43
CA SER A 365 7.12 14.69 -17.11
C SER A 365 7.67 14.72 -15.69
N MET A 366 8.78 15.47 -15.51
CA MET A 366 9.33 15.75 -14.18
C MET A 366 8.38 16.72 -13.46
N LYS A 367 7.82 16.31 -12.33
CA LYS A 367 6.91 17.12 -11.50
C LYS A 367 7.63 17.84 -10.37
N PHE A 368 8.69 17.24 -9.87
CA PHE A 368 9.52 17.76 -8.79
C PHE A 368 10.98 17.41 -9.10
N ARG A 369 11.87 18.36 -8.89
CA ARG A 369 13.31 18.17 -8.84
C ARG A 369 13.84 19.08 -7.75
N LYS A 370 14.59 18.51 -6.82
CA LYS A 370 15.29 19.28 -5.80
C LYS A 370 16.35 20.15 -6.49
N ALA A 371 16.38 21.43 -6.17
CA ALA A 371 17.28 22.43 -6.77
C ALA A 371 18.74 22.26 -6.30
#